data_ed53abea221df7282e429b621d222036
#
_entry.id   ed53abea221df7282e429b621d222036
#
_cell.length_a   1.000
_cell.length_b   1.000
_cell.length_c   1.000
_cell.angle_alpha   90.00
_cell.angle_beta   90.00
_cell.angle_gamma   90.00
#
_symmetry.space_group_name_H-M   'P 1'
#
loop_
_entity.id
_entity.type
_entity.pdbx_description
1 polymer ?
#
loop_
_entity_poly.entity_id
_entity_poly.type
_entity_poly.pdbx_seq_one_letter_code
_entity_poly.pdbx_strand_id
1 'polypeptide(L)'
;NEIIQTSIKTIQKIKKTKLKIEIGNIKLFNLLLDKLKLPKRWKLRLSRHFWREKYFESLLKRLETNSDIDLIDVEVDKKRYIKMKSEKQNKIIGGRKISEILNRFNNKIKDPRKFAEGKKTALIIREYLKISCPINLARKKLNIFFLKHKIKIDIKDEFFPLKNKLGKNKIIF
;
A
#
# COMPACT_ATOMS: atom_id res chain seq x y z
N ASN A 1 -14.80 14.63 -6.12
CA ASN A 1 -14.90 15.13 -7.51
C ASN A 1 -14.85 16.66 -7.59
N GLU A 2 -15.53 17.38 -6.71
CA GLU A 2 -15.56 18.85 -6.69
C GLU A 2 -14.19 19.48 -6.48
N ILE A 3 -13.40 18.98 -5.54
CA ILE A 3 -12.04 19.45 -5.25
C ILE A 3 -11.17 19.39 -6.51
N ILE A 4 -11.20 18.26 -7.22
CA ILE A 4 -10.40 18.07 -8.45
C ILE A 4 -10.89 19.03 -9.53
N GLN A 5 -12.21 19.16 -9.72
CA GLN A 5 -12.77 20.09 -10.71
C GLN A 5 -12.41 21.54 -10.39
N THR A 6 -12.49 21.95 -9.12
CA THR A 6 -12.11 23.28 -8.67
C THR A 6 -10.63 23.55 -8.90
N SER A 7 -9.77 22.60 -8.52
CA SER A 7 -8.32 22.68 -8.76
C SER A 7 -7.99 22.85 -10.25
N ILE A 8 -8.63 22.04 -11.12
CA ILE A 8 -8.45 22.14 -12.57
C ILE A 8 -8.87 23.52 -13.09
N LYS A 9 -10.07 24.00 -12.69
CA LYS A 9 -10.56 25.32 -13.09
C LYS A 9 -9.62 26.45 -12.65
N THR A 10 -9.10 26.34 -11.42
CA THR A 10 -8.15 27.34 -10.89
C THR A 10 -6.84 27.38 -11.69
N ILE A 11 -6.26 26.20 -11.95
CA ILE A 11 -5.01 26.09 -12.73
C ILE A 11 -5.23 26.59 -14.18
N GLN A 12 -6.36 26.26 -14.80
CA GLN A 12 -6.69 26.69 -16.16
C GLN A 12 -6.93 28.20 -16.29
N LYS A 13 -7.35 28.86 -15.19
CA LYS A 13 -7.43 30.35 -15.16
C LYS A 13 -6.04 30.98 -15.15
N ILE A 14 -5.06 30.34 -14.52
CA ILE A 14 -3.68 30.84 -14.42
C ILE A 14 -2.89 30.50 -15.69
N LYS A 15 -3.00 29.28 -16.15
CA LYS A 15 -2.32 28.77 -17.37
C LYS A 15 -3.34 28.18 -18.34
N LYS A 16 -3.47 28.78 -19.53
CA LYS A 16 -4.33 28.25 -20.61
C LYS A 16 -3.73 26.98 -21.27
N THR A 17 -3.25 26.03 -20.48
CA THR A 17 -2.61 24.79 -20.95
C THR A 17 -3.51 23.58 -20.76
N LYS A 18 -3.39 22.60 -21.66
CA LYS A 18 -4.04 21.29 -21.48
C LYS A 18 -3.36 20.58 -20.30
N LEU A 19 -4.15 20.19 -19.31
CA LEU A 19 -3.64 19.49 -18.12
C LEU A 19 -3.62 17.97 -18.37
N LYS A 20 -2.57 17.32 -17.90
CA LYS A 20 -2.48 15.88 -17.75
C LYS A 20 -2.84 15.56 -16.30
N ILE A 21 -3.87 14.76 -16.10
CA ILE A 21 -4.36 14.38 -14.77
C ILE A 21 -4.03 12.91 -14.55
N GLU A 22 -3.24 12.62 -13.54
CA GLU A 22 -2.91 11.25 -13.15
C GLU A 22 -3.70 10.87 -11.90
N ILE A 23 -4.32 9.70 -11.94
CA ILE A 23 -5.18 9.21 -10.86
C ILE A 23 -4.67 7.85 -10.40
N GLY A 24 -4.35 7.73 -9.12
CA GLY A 24 -4.09 6.45 -8.47
C GLY A 24 -5.22 6.08 -7.51
N ASN A 25 -5.41 4.79 -7.30
CA ASN A 25 -6.40 4.29 -6.33
C ASN A 25 -5.75 3.42 -5.26
N ILE A 26 -5.62 3.98 -4.05
CA ILE A 26 -5.02 3.28 -2.91
C ILE A 26 -5.85 2.07 -2.44
N LYS A 27 -7.18 2.10 -2.60
CA LYS A 27 -8.04 0.97 -2.23
C LYS A 27 -7.73 -0.23 -3.11
N LEU A 28 -7.58 -0.01 -4.42
CA LEU A 28 -7.22 -1.08 -5.37
C LEU A 28 -5.83 -1.65 -5.08
N PHE A 29 -4.86 -0.79 -4.74
CA PHE A 29 -3.54 -1.24 -4.33
C PHE A 29 -3.60 -2.08 -3.05
N ASN A 30 -4.36 -1.68 -2.04
CA ASN A 30 -4.54 -2.45 -0.82
C ASN A 30 -5.22 -3.80 -1.07
N LEU A 31 -6.23 -3.87 -1.96
CA LEU A 31 -6.85 -5.13 -2.38
C LEU A 31 -5.82 -6.06 -3.07
N LEU A 32 -4.94 -5.51 -3.89
CA LEU A 32 -3.83 -6.28 -4.46
C LEU A 32 -2.94 -6.86 -3.35
N LEU A 33 -2.49 -6.04 -2.40
CA LEU A 33 -1.66 -6.51 -1.29
C LEU A 33 -2.36 -7.59 -0.45
N ASP A 34 -3.70 -7.50 -0.28
CA ASP A 34 -4.49 -8.51 0.42
C ASP A 34 -4.48 -9.86 -0.31
N LYS A 35 -4.58 -9.84 -1.64
CA LYS A 35 -4.58 -11.06 -2.47
C LYS A 35 -3.20 -11.70 -2.61
N LEU A 36 -2.13 -10.96 -2.42
CA LEU A 36 -0.75 -11.46 -2.48
C LEU A 36 -0.33 -12.22 -1.21
N LYS A 37 -1.22 -12.40 -0.24
CA LYS A 37 -0.97 -13.17 1.01
C LYS A 37 0.27 -12.71 1.79
N LEU A 38 0.64 -11.45 1.65
CA LEU A 38 1.77 -10.87 2.35
C LEU A 38 1.60 -10.95 3.88
N PRO A 39 2.68 -11.19 4.64
CA PRO A 39 2.67 -11.00 6.08
C PRO A 39 2.17 -9.59 6.44
N LYS A 40 1.41 -9.48 7.53
CA LYS A 40 0.77 -8.23 7.96
C LYS A 40 1.75 -7.06 8.05
N ARG A 41 2.97 -7.32 8.52
CA ARG A 41 4.06 -6.36 8.60
C ARG A 41 4.40 -5.75 7.23
N TRP A 42 4.59 -6.58 6.20
CA TRP A 42 4.91 -6.14 4.86
C TRP A 42 3.76 -5.36 4.24
N LYS A 43 2.53 -5.86 4.37
CA LYS A 43 1.34 -5.17 3.90
C LYS A 43 1.25 -3.76 4.48
N LEU A 44 1.38 -3.59 5.80
CA LEU A 44 1.33 -2.30 6.46
C LEU A 44 2.45 -1.35 6.02
N ARG A 45 3.67 -1.87 5.81
CA ARG A 45 4.79 -1.06 5.34
C ARG A 45 4.58 -0.57 3.91
N LEU A 46 4.22 -1.47 3.00
CA LEU A 46 3.98 -1.14 1.60
C LEU A 46 2.81 -0.15 1.46
N SER A 47 1.68 -0.40 2.13
CA SER A 47 0.53 0.51 2.11
C SER A 47 0.84 1.89 2.68
N ARG A 48 1.66 1.99 3.73
CA ARG A 48 2.03 3.27 4.34
C ARG A 48 2.97 4.11 3.49
N HIS A 49 3.87 3.46 2.74
CA HIS A 49 4.97 4.14 2.08
C HIS A 49 4.91 4.13 0.55
N PHE A 50 3.80 3.69 -0.04
CA PHE A 50 3.66 3.59 -1.50
C PHE A 50 3.92 4.92 -2.24
N TRP A 51 3.66 6.06 -1.61
CA TRP A 51 3.85 7.40 -2.17
C TRP A 51 5.31 7.89 -2.13
N ARG A 52 6.20 7.20 -1.42
CA ARG A 52 7.63 7.53 -1.31
C ARG A 52 8.44 6.66 -2.26
N GLU A 53 8.50 7.02 -3.53
CA GLU A 53 9.04 6.20 -4.60
C GLU A 53 10.38 5.52 -4.26
N LYS A 54 11.41 6.30 -3.89
CA LYS A 54 12.76 5.77 -3.55
C LYS A 54 12.72 4.81 -2.36
N TYR A 55 11.97 5.16 -1.32
CA TYR A 55 11.86 4.33 -0.13
C TYR A 55 11.02 3.08 -0.41
N PHE A 56 9.95 3.21 -1.20
CA PHE A 56 9.12 2.09 -1.61
C PHE A 56 9.92 1.05 -2.42
N GLU A 57 10.74 1.51 -3.37
CA GLU A 57 11.61 0.62 -4.12
C GLU A 57 12.64 -0.09 -3.21
N SER A 58 13.18 0.60 -2.20
CA SER A 58 14.04 -0.05 -1.21
C SER A 58 13.30 -1.12 -0.40
N LEU A 59 12.01 -0.90 -0.07
CA LEU A 59 11.17 -1.91 0.59
C LEU A 59 10.94 -3.13 -0.31
N LEU A 60 10.71 -2.93 -1.61
CA LEU A 60 10.56 -4.04 -2.56
C LEU A 60 11.85 -4.86 -2.69
N LYS A 61 13.02 -4.21 -2.77
CA LYS A 61 14.33 -4.90 -2.75
C LYS A 61 14.51 -5.72 -1.47
N ARG A 62 14.17 -5.17 -0.31
CA ARG A 62 14.23 -5.89 0.97
C ARG A 62 13.26 -7.06 1.02
N LEU A 63 12.08 -6.93 0.42
CA LEU A 63 11.10 -8.02 0.29
C LEU A 63 11.66 -9.15 -0.60
N GLU A 64 12.33 -8.81 -1.71
CA GLU A 64 12.96 -9.77 -2.62
C GLU A 64 14.06 -10.59 -1.95
N THR A 65 14.92 -9.92 -1.18
CA THR A 65 16.07 -10.54 -0.54
C THR A 65 15.77 -11.12 0.84
N ASN A 66 14.56 -10.92 1.36
CA ASN A 66 14.23 -11.19 2.76
C ASN A 66 15.21 -10.55 3.77
N SER A 67 15.83 -9.42 3.39
CA SER A 67 16.87 -8.77 4.20
C SER A 67 16.34 -8.02 5.44
N ASP A 68 15.01 -8.01 5.62
CA ASP A 68 14.36 -7.39 6.78
C ASP A 68 14.37 -8.27 8.03
N ILE A 69 15.26 -9.25 8.04
CA ILE A 69 15.37 -10.23 9.11
C ILE A 69 16.30 -9.68 10.16
N ASP A 70 15.76 -8.85 11.01
CA ASP A 70 16.45 -8.49 12.24
C ASP A 70 16.09 -9.51 13.32
N LEU A 71 16.84 -10.61 13.39
CA LEU A 71 16.71 -11.60 14.46
C LEU A 71 16.93 -10.95 15.83
N ILE A 72 17.83 -9.97 15.87
CA ILE A 72 18.10 -9.17 17.09
C ILE A 72 16.85 -8.43 17.54
N ASP A 73 16.10 -7.82 16.62
CA ASP A 73 14.82 -7.15 16.92
C ASP A 73 13.77 -8.11 17.51
N VAL A 74 13.74 -9.36 17.06
CA VAL A 74 12.80 -10.36 17.61
C VAL A 74 13.14 -10.71 19.06
N GLU A 75 14.41 -10.93 19.36
CA GLU A 75 14.88 -11.21 20.72
C GLU A 75 14.64 -10.02 21.67
N VAL A 76 14.93 -8.80 21.20
CA VAL A 76 14.65 -7.58 21.95
C VAL A 76 13.16 -7.41 22.20
N ASP A 77 12.32 -7.65 21.20
CA ASP A 77 10.87 -7.56 21.34
C ASP A 77 10.32 -8.63 22.29
N LYS A 78 10.84 -9.86 22.26
CA LYS A 78 10.48 -10.91 23.22
C LYS A 78 10.85 -10.53 24.66
N LYS A 79 12.08 -10.06 24.88
CA LYS A 79 12.54 -9.60 26.20
C LYS A 79 11.65 -8.45 26.73
N ARG A 80 11.35 -7.47 25.90
CA ARG A 80 10.45 -6.36 26.23
C ARG A 80 9.02 -6.86 26.55
N TYR A 81 8.50 -7.78 25.76
CA TYR A 81 7.18 -8.38 26.00
C TYR A 81 7.10 -9.06 27.35
N ILE A 82 8.10 -9.90 27.70
CA ILE A 82 8.16 -10.61 28.98
C ILE A 82 8.24 -9.60 30.14
N LYS A 83 9.13 -8.61 30.04
CA LYS A 83 9.27 -7.56 31.07
C LYS A 83 7.97 -6.79 31.30
N MET A 84 7.27 -6.40 30.21
CA MET A 84 6.02 -5.64 30.33
C MET A 84 4.83 -6.49 30.77
N LYS A 85 4.87 -7.80 30.54
CA LYS A 85 3.81 -8.72 31.01
C LYS A 85 3.76 -8.83 32.52
N SER A 86 4.87 -8.65 33.22
CA SER A 86 4.94 -8.65 34.72
C SER A 86 4.48 -7.33 35.33
N GLU A 87 4.29 -6.27 34.52
CA GLU A 87 3.82 -4.97 35.05
C GLU A 87 2.27 -4.94 35.13
N LYS A 88 1.75 -4.05 36.03
CA LYS A 88 0.29 -3.88 36.21
C LYS A 88 -0.37 -3.48 34.87
N GLN A 89 -1.30 -4.29 34.39
CA GLN A 89 -1.93 -4.14 33.05
C GLN A 89 -2.70 -2.83 32.84
N ASN A 90 -3.10 -2.16 33.94
CA ASN A 90 -3.86 -0.91 33.88
C ASN A 90 -2.99 0.36 33.77
N LYS A 91 -1.67 0.21 33.81
CA LYS A 91 -0.74 1.34 33.66
C LYS A 91 -0.80 1.91 32.25
N ILE A 92 -0.81 3.23 32.14
CA ILE A 92 -0.77 3.96 30.87
C ILE A 92 0.67 4.42 30.61
N ILE A 93 1.23 4.07 29.44
CA ILE A 93 2.56 4.48 29.00
C ILE A 93 2.43 5.20 27.67
N GLY A 94 2.82 6.47 27.61
CA GLY A 94 2.71 7.27 26.37
C GLY A 94 1.29 7.34 25.82
N GLY A 95 0.27 7.47 26.69
CA GLY A 95 -1.14 7.55 26.32
C GLY A 95 -1.79 6.21 25.91
N ARG A 96 -1.10 5.07 26.09
CA ARG A 96 -1.61 3.74 25.71
C ARG A 96 -1.64 2.80 26.91
N LYS A 97 -2.66 1.95 26.98
CA LYS A 97 -2.74 0.88 27.96
C LYS A 97 -1.64 -0.17 27.71
N ILE A 98 -1.06 -0.73 28.77
CA ILE A 98 -0.07 -1.81 28.64
C ILE A 98 -0.61 -2.99 27.83
N SER A 99 -1.89 -3.34 27.98
CA SER A 99 -2.55 -4.39 27.21
C SER A 99 -2.48 -4.17 25.68
N GLU A 100 -2.63 -2.93 25.23
CA GLU A 100 -2.52 -2.58 23.80
C GLU A 100 -1.07 -2.71 23.30
N ILE A 101 -0.12 -2.28 24.14
CA ILE A 101 1.31 -2.38 23.82
C ILE A 101 1.73 -3.85 23.77
N LEU A 102 1.29 -4.68 24.73
CA LEU A 102 1.54 -6.12 24.75
C LEU A 102 0.96 -6.82 23.52
N ASN A 103 -0.28 -6.49 23.16
CA ASN A 103 -0.91 -7.02 21.94
C ASN A 103 -0.11 -6.69 20.68
N ARG A 104 0.42 -5.47 20.59
CA ARG A 104 1.26 -5.04 19.47
C ARG A 104 2.57 -5.81 19.43
N PHE A 105 3.26 -6.00 20.56
CA PHE A 105 4.48 -6.81 20.62
C PHE A 105 4.22 -8.27 20.27
N ASN A 106 3.16 -8.87 20.81
CA ASN A 106 2.80 -10.24 20.50
C ASN A 106 2.52 -10.45 18.99
N ASN A 107 1.76 -9.53 18.40
CA ASN A 107 1.51 -9.55 16.94
C ASN A 107 2.81 -9.39 16.15
N LYS A 108 3.73 -8.54 16.60
CA LYS A 108 5.04 -8.33 15.95
C LYS A 108 5.94 -9.55 16.07
N ILE A 109 5.92 -10.24 17.22
CA ILE A 109 6.70 -11.48 17.46
C ILE A 109 6.17 -12.63 16.61
N LYS A 110 4.85 -12.75 16.48
CA LYS A 110 4.18 -13.83 15.73
C LYS A 110 4.19 -13.60 14.21
N ASP A 111 4.41 -12.37 13.74
CA ASP A 111 4.38 -12.05 12.32
C ASP A 111 5.60 -12.67 11.61
N PRO A 112 5.42 -13.44 10.53
CA PRO A 112 6.52 -14.07 9.82
C PRO A 112 7.54 -13.04 9.33
N ARG A 113 8.82 -13.28 9.61
CA ARG A 113 9.90 -12.40 9.15
C ARG A 113 10.32 -12.73 7.71
N LYS A 114 10.35 -14.03 7.38
CA LYS A 114 10.65 -14.51 6.03
C LYS A 114 9.37 -14.69 5.25
N PHE A 115 9.43 -14.33 3.99
CA PHE A 115 8.33 -14.54 3.05
C PHE A 115 8.88 -15.19 1.78
N ALA A 116 8.61 -16.49 1.60
CA ALA A 116 9.19 -17.28 0.50
C ALA A 116 8.88 -16.72 -0.89
N GLU A 117 7.69 -16.13 -1.08
CA GLU A 117 7.27 -15.55 -2.36
C GLU A 117 7.69 -14.08 -2.54
N GLY A 118 8.64 -13.57 -1.74
CA GLY A 118 9.02 -12.15 -1.73
C GLY A 118 9.43 -11.63 -3.10
N LYS A 119 10.29 -12.35 -3.82
CA LYS A 119 10.76 -11.99 -5.16
C LYS A 119 9.61 -11.90 -6.17
N LYS A 120 8.75 -12.93 -6.21
CA LYS A 120 7.58 -12.96 -7.08
C LYS A 120 6.61 -11.82 -6.77
N THR A 121 6.36 -11.60 -5.49
CA THR A 121 5.43 -10.56 -5.02
C THR A 121 5.95 -9.16 -5.35
N ALA A 122 7.24 -8.89 -5.14
CA ALA A 122 7.83 -7.61 -5.51
C ALA A 122 7.74 -7.35 -7.02
N LEU A 123 7.96 -8.38 -7.85
CA LEU A 123 7.78 -8.28 -9.30
C LEU A 123 6.34 -7.91 -9.67
N ILE A 124 5.35 -8.60 -9.10
CA ILE A 124 3.93 -8.30 -9.33
C ILE A 124 3.58 -6.87 -8.95
N ILE A 125 4.07 -6.40 -7.81
CA ILE A 125 3.83 -5.01 -7.35
C ILE A 125 4.47 -4.00 -8.32
N ARG A 126 5.70 -4.24 -8.78
CA ARG A 126 6.35 -3.35 -9.77
C ARG A 126 5.61 -3.33 -11.11
N GLU A 127 5.14 -4.48 -11.59
CA GLU A 127 4.33 -4.54 -12.81
C GLU A 127 3.00 -3.77 -12.63
N TYR A 128 2.34 -3.88 -11.48
CA TYR A 128 1.14 -3.11 -11.17
C TYR A 128 1.38 -1.61 -11.22
N LEU A 129 2.46 -1.14 -10.59
CA LEU A 129 2.79 0.29 -10.55
C LEU A 129 3.20 0.88 -11.91
N LYS A 130 3.60 0.03 -12.86
CA LYS A 130 3.89 0.45 -14.24
C LYS A 130 2.64 0.59 -15.10
N ILE A 131 1.47 0.20 -14.60
CA ILE A 131 0.23 0.35 -15.35
C ILE A 131 -0.10 1.84 -15.43
N SER A 132 0.13 2.42 -16.60
CA SER A 132 -0.26 3.79 -16.93
C SER A 132 -0.99 3.79 -18.25
N CYS A 133 -2.22 4.28 -18.28
CA CYS A 133 -3.06 4.27 -19.47
C CYS A 133 -4.21 5.27 -19.36
N PRO A 134 -4.84 5.64 -20.49
CA PRO A 134 -6.08 6.39 -20.46
C PRO A 134 -7.12 5.73 -19.57
N ILE A 135 -7.85 6.53 -18.79
CA ILE A 135 -8.78 6.04 -17.77
C ILE A 135 -9.85 5.08 -18.32
N ASN A 136 -10.30 5.28 -19.54
CA ASN A 136 -11.26 4.40 -20.22
C ASN A 136 -10.71 2.99 -20.50
N LEU A 137 -9.38 2.83 -20.59
CA LEU A 137 -8.70 1.56 -20.80
C LEU A 137 -8.22 0.92 -19.49
N ALA A 138 -8.27 1.65 -18.36
CA ALA A 138 -7.72 1.21 -17.11
C ALA A 138 -8.32 -0.12 -16.63
N ARG A 139 -9.65 -0.26 -16.70
CA ARG A 139 -10.34 -1.50 -16.30
C ARG A 139 -9.86 -2.70 -17.13
N LYS A 140 -9.76 -2.54 -18.45
CA LYS A 140 -9.29 -3.62 -19.35
C LYS A 140 -7.85 -4.01 -19.03
N LYS A 141 -6.94 -3.04 -18.88
CA LYS A 141 -5.53 -3.32 -18.54
C LYS A 141 -5.36 -3.98 -17.18
N LEU A 142 -6.09 -3.52 -16.16
CA LEU A 142 -6.08 -4.12 -14.84
C LEU A 142 -6.61 -5.56 -14.85
N ASN A 143 -7.70 -5.84 -15.59
CA ASN A 143 -8.21 -7.20 -15.73
C ASN A 143 -7.17 -8.13 -16.38
N ILE A 144 -6.52 -7.68 -17.47
CA ILE A 144 -5.45 -8.46 -18.10
C ILE A 144 -4.30 -8.72 -17.12
N PHE A 145 -3.89 -7.72 -16.36
CA PHE A 145 -2.85 -7.87 -15.34
C PHE A 145 -3.25 -8.88 -14.27
N PHE A 146 -4.46 -8.80 -13.71
CA PHE A 146 -4.92 -9.70 -12.67
C PHE A 146 -5.10 -11.14 -13.18
N LEU A 147 -5.57 -11.32 -14.41
CA LEU A 147 -5.64 -12.64 -15.06
C LEU A 147 -4.26 -13.25 -15.25
N LYS A 148 -3.28 -12.47 -15.75
CA LYS A 148 -1.88 -12.90 -15.91
C LYS A 148 -1.30 -13.47 -14.61
N HIS A 149 -1.58 -12.81 -13.48
CA HIS A 149 -1.07 -13.20 -12.17
C HIS A 149 -1.99 -14.13 -11.38
N LYS A 150 -3.09 -14.61 -11.97
CA LYS A 150 -4.11 -15.47 -11.34
C LYS A 150 -4.68 -14.83 -10.06
N ILE A 151 -4.83 -13.52 -10.05
CA ILE A 151 -5.37 -12.74 -8.91
C ILE A 151 -6.84 -12.46 -9.18
N LYS A 152 -7.72 -12.86 -8.26
CA LYS A 152 -9.15 -12.59 -8.35
C LYS A 152 -9.49 -11.31 -7.59
N ILE A 153 -9.68 -10.20 -8.31
CA ILE A 153 -10.15 -8.91 -7.77
C ILE A 153 -11.32 -8.46 -8.65
N ASP A 154 -12.44 -8.16 -8.01
CA ASP A 154 -13.57 -7.51 -8.69
C ASP A 154 -13.29 -6.02 -8.82
N ILE A 155 -13.16 -5.55 -10.06
CA ILE A 155 -12.86 -4.15 -10.37
C ILE A 155 -14.17 -3.39 -10.51
N LYS A 156 -14.55 -2.72 -9.43
CA LYS A 156 -15.78 -1.91 -9.38
C LYS A 156 -15.59 -0.55 -10.05
N ASP A 157 -16.67 0.03 -10.57
CA ASP A 157 -16.64 1.36 -11.19
C ASP A 157 -16.29 2.48 -10.19
N GLU A 158 -16.55 2.27 -8.91
CA GLU A 158 -16.13 3.20 -7.85
C GLU A 158 -14.62 3.46 -7.78
N PHE A 159 -13.79 2.55 -8.35
CA PHE A 159 -12.35 2.76 -8.45
C PHE A 159 -11.95 3.80 -9.49
N PHE A 160 -12.89 4.22 -10.35
CA PHE A 160 -12.67 5.17 -11.42
C PHE A 160 -13.63 6.37 -11.35
N PRO A 161 -13.60 7.15 -10.27
CA PRO A 161 -14.64 8.17 -10.00
C PRO A 161 -14.70 9.30 -11.02
N LEU A 162 -13.73 9.42 -11.92
CA LEU A 162 -13.60 10.52 -12.87
C LEU A 162 -13.79 10.11 -14.34
N LYS A 163 -14.25 8.89 -14.59
CA LYS A 163 -14.34 8.31 -15.94
C LYS A 163 -15.01 9.21 -17.01
N ASN A 164 -15.93 10.10 -16.59
CA ASN A 164 -16.79 10.85 -17.54
C ASN A 164 -16.89 12.36 -17.27
N LYS A 165 -16.09 12.98 -16.39
CA LYS A 165 -16.44 14.32 -15.87
C LYS A 165 -15.43 15.45 -16.03
N LEU A 166 -14.33 15.25 -16.75
CA LEU A 166 -13.25 16.26 -16.82
C LEU A 166 -13.03 16.89 -18.20
N GLY A 167 -14.05 16.89 -19.06
CA GLY A 167 -14.02 17.56 -20.36
C GLY A 167 -12.88 17.11 -21.28
N LYS A 168 -12.17 18.05 -21.93
CA LYS A 168 -11.07 17.77 -22.88
C LYS A 168 -9.72 17.40 -22.22
N ASN A 169 -9.65 17.27 -20.89
CA ASN A 169 -8.40 16.94 -20.20
C ASN A 169 -8.09 15.45 -20.31
N LYS A 170 -6.83 15.12 -20.54
CA LYS A 170 -6.37 13.72 -20.60
C LYS A 170 -6.23 13.17 -19.18
N ILE A 171 -7.04 12.17 -18.85
CA ILE A 171 -6.97 11.46 -17.57
C ILE A 171 -6.22 10.14 -17.78
N ILE A 172 -5.20 9.91 -16.96
CA ILE A 172 -4.35 8.72 -16.96
C ILE A 172 -4.51 8.00 -15.63
N PHE A 173 -4.62 6.68 -15.68
CA PHE A 173 -4.59 5.81 -14.52
C PHE A 173 -3.18 5.33 -14.27
#